data_87d50b5d62e3f988ad508369568ffd6b
#
_entry.id   87d50b5d62e3f988ad508369568ffd6b
#
_cell.length_a   1.000
_cell.length_b   1.000
_cell.length_c   1.000
_cell.angle_alpha   90.00
_cell.angle_beta   90.00
_cell.angle_gamma   90.00
#
_symmetry.space_group_name_H-M   'P 1'
#
loop_
_entity.id
_entity.type
_entity.pdbx_description
1 polymer ?
#
loop_
_entity_poly.entity_id
_entity_poly.type
_entity_poly.pdbx_seq_one_letter_code
_entity_poly.pdbx_strand_id
1 'polypeptide(L)'
;VTGQLIASVGDPDAFIYLRSSAKPFQLAPFVASGRFDQYDFPSPVEALALMAASHAGEDRHARTVQALLRAGGLTREVLACGTHAPYDRETAMRLVRDGEPPSALRHNCSGKHAGMALHAKAAGWPVETYWQPDHPVQRAALETVSRLSDVPVEEIACGTDGCGVVTFGLPLRGLALAFARLADPSSIPDDGLARALLRIRDAMMAHPELVAGERGMFDTDLMRAAPRRLAAKGGAEGVQAVGILPHVLPGAAAKASAGLALKIEDGDGARRARGAATLSALRQLQAVDEALIAERLAAHASPPVLDPRGNRSGKVEASFRLS
;
A
#
# COMPACT_ATOMS: atom_id res chain seq x y z
N VAL A 1 1.06 -3.27 20.62
CA VAL A 1 2.04 -2.40 19.94
C VAL A 1 2.32 -1.20 20.82
N THR A 2 3.58 -1.00 21.22
CA THR A 2 3.98 0.04 22.22
C THR A 2 4.41 1.37 21.59
N GLY A 3 4.64 1.40 20.27
CA GLY A 3 5.21 2.55 19.58
C GLY A 3 6.72 2.74 19.81
N GLN A 4 7.38 1.79 20.50
CA GLN A 4 8.82 1.87 20.73
C GLN A 4 9.60 1.73 19.42
N LEU A 5 10.51 2.67 19.15
CA LEU A 5 11.49 2.55 18.08
C LEU A 5 12.53 1.49 18.46
N ILE A 6 12.69 0.47 17.63
CA ILE A 6 13.62 -0.65 17.87
C ILE A 6 14.92 -0.51 17.10
N ALA A 7 14.92 0.15 15.97
CA ALA A 7 16.11 0.46 15.18
C ALA A 7 15.81 1.56 14.15
N SER A 8 16.83 2.31 13.78
CA SER A 8 16.71 3.33 12.73
C SER A 8 18.01 3.52 11.95
N VAL A 9 17.92 4.22 10.83
CA VAL A 9 19.03 4.82 10.11
C VAL A 9 18.53 6.13 9.50
N GLY A 10 19.30 7.19 9.61
CA GLY A 10 18.83 8.54 9.31
C GLY A 10 17.85 9.05 10.37
N ASP A 11 16.99 9.97 9.98
CA ASP A 11 16.05 10.63 10.88
C ASP A 11 14.68 9.93 10.87
N PRO A 12 14.29 9.22 11.94
CA PRO A 12 12.96 8.59 12.03
C PRO A 12 11.82 9.61 12.14
N ASP A 13 12.12 10.86 12.47
CA ASP A 13 11.16 11.94 12.55
C ASP A 13 11.08 12.78 11.27
N ALA A 14 11.83 12.41 10.23
CA ALA A 14 11.74 13.06 8.93
C ALA A 14 10.28 13.09 8.45
N PHE A 15 9.83 14.30 8.11
CA PHE A 15 8.49 14.51 7.60
C PHE A 15 8.36 13.94 6.18
N ILE A 16 7.37 13.10 5.94
CA ILE A 16 7.10 12.50 4.64
C ILE A 16 5.60 12.53 4.31
N TYR A 17 5.27 12.61 3.03
CA TYR A 17 3.93 12.24 2.57
C TYR A 17 3.82 10.74 2.38
N LEU A 18 2.81 10.11 3.01
CA LEU A 18 2.59 8.66 2.99
C LEU A 18 2.31 8.12 1.58
N ARG A 19 1.72 8.94 0.74
CA ARG A 19 1.30 8.57 -0.61
C ARG A 19 0.48 7.27 -0.57
N SER A 20 0.72 6.39 -1.51
CA SER A 20 -0.05 5.13 -1.62
C SER A 20 0.17 4.13 -0.46
N SER A 21 1.12 4.34 0.44
CA SER A 21 1.24 3.50 1.64
C SER A 21 0.08 3.71 2.63
N ALA A 22 -0.65 4.83 2.53
CA ALA A 22 -1.83 5.11 3.35
C ALA A 22 -3.09 4.33 2.94
N LYS A 23 -3.12 3.67 1.78
CA LYS A 23 -4.36 3.09 1.23
C LYS A 23 -5.06 2.06 2.11
N PRO A 24 -4.39 1.16 2.82
CA PRO A 24 -5.05 0.28 3.78
C PRO A 24 -5.83 1.06 4.84
N PHE A 25 -5.29 2.19 5.29
CA PHE A 25 -5.90 3.05 6.30
C PHE A 25 -7.02 3.93 5.74
N GLN A 26 -6.93 4.32 4.47
CA GLN A 26 -8.01 5.01 3.75
C GLN A 26 -9.23 4.09 3.53
N LEU A 27 -9.01 2.78 3.41
CA LEU A 27 -10.07 1.77 3.27
C LEU A 27 -10.72 1.41 4.62
N ALA A 28 -9.95 1.46 5.71
CA ALA A 28 -10.38 0.96 7.02
C ALA A 28 -11.72 1.53 7.52
N PRO A 29 -12.06 2.83 7.39
CA PRO A 29 -13.36 3.36 7.81
C PRO A 29 -14.55 2.72 7.11
N PHE A 30 -14.43 2.42 5.83
CA PHE A 30 -15.49 1.76 5.06
C PHE A 30 -15.80 0.35 5.60
N VAL A 31 -14.75 -0.39 5.93
CA VAL A 31 -14.88 -1.75 6.46
C VAL A 31 -15.33 -1.71 7.94
N ALA A 32 -14.74 -0.84 8.75
CA ALA A 32 -15.04 -0.70 10.18
C ALA A 32 -16.49 -0.32 10.44
N SER A 33 -17.08 0.49 9.57
CA SER A 33 -18.49 0.89 9.68
C SER A 33 -19.50 -0.21 9.33
N GLY A 34 -19.06 -1.39 8.87
CA GLY A 34 -19.92 -2.46 8.37
C GLY A 34 -20.57 -2.17 7.00
N ARG A 35 -20.33 -1.00 6.43
CA ARG A 35 -20.93 -0.63 5.13
C ARG A 35 -20.35 -1.41 3.95
N PHE A 36 -19.13 -1.88 4.05
CA PHE A 36 -18.52 -2.78 3.05
C PHE A 36 -19.36 -4.06 2.88
N ASP A 37 -19.90 -4.60 3.96
CA ASP A 37 -20.66 -5.86 3.96
C ASP A 37 -22.12 -5.70 3.48
N GLN A 38 -22.52 -4.48 3.10
CA GLN A 38 -23.81 -4.22 2.45
C GLN A 38 -23.78 -4.53 0.94
N TYR A 39 -22.59 -4.75 0.37
CA TYR A 39 -22.41 -5.05 -1.05
C TYR A 39 -22.15 -6.53 -1.28
N ASP A 40 -22.80 -7.08 -2.30
CA ASP A 40 -22.57 -8.44 -2.76
C ASP A 40 -21.41 -8.48 -3.77
N PHE A 41 -20.18 -8.45 -3.25
CA PHE A 41 -18.99 -8.57 -4.09
C PHE A 41 -18.77 -10.01 -4.51
N PRO A 42 -18.42 -10.30 -5.80
CA PRO A 42 -18.11 -11.66 -6.25
C PRO A 42 -17.01 -12.35 -5.44
N SER A 43 -16.04 -11.55 -4.95
CA SER A 43 -14.99 -11.98 -4.02
C SER A 43 -14.71 -10.83 -3.05
N PRO A 44 -15.25 -10.85 -1.82
CA PRO A 44 -14.98 -9.81 -0.83
C PRO A 44 -13.49 -9.65 -0.48
N VAL A 45 -12.72 -10.75 -0.50
CA VAL A 45 -11.28 -10.72 -0.22
C VAL A 45 -10.51 -10.01 -1.35
N GLU A 46 -10.81 -10.31 -2.62
CA GLU A 46 -10.22 -9.60 -3.76
C GLU A 46 -10.64 -8.12 -3.79
N ALA A 47 -11.87 -7.82 -3.40
CA ALA A 47 -12.38 -6.45 -3.28
C ALA A 47 -11.54 -5.63 -2.27
N LEU A 48 -11.29 -6.17 -1.08
CA LEU A 48 -10.47 -5.54 -0.05
C LEU A 48 -9.02 -5.33 -0.53
N ALA A 49 -8.40 -6.36 -1.12
CA ALA A 49 -7.05 -6.27 -1.64
C ALA A 49 -6.92 -5.16 -2.70
N LEU A 50 -7.86 -5.10 -3.65
CA LEU A 50 -7.84 -4.11 -4.72
C LEU A 50 -8.15 -2.69 -4.23
N MET A 51 -9.06 -2.51 -3.27
CA MET A 51 -9.35 -1.20 -2.68
C MET A 51 -8.15 -0.63 -1.90
N ALA A 52 -7.27 -1.49 -1.35
CA ALA A 52 -6.01 -1.11 -0.72
C ALA A 52 -4.83 -0.97 -1.71
N ALA A 53 -5.04 -1.13 -3.01
CA ALA A 53 -4.01 -1.31 -4.02
C ALA A 53 -3.42 -0.03 -4.60
N SER A 54 -2.20 -0.18 -5.12
CA SER A 54 -1.62 0.66 -6.18
C SER A 54 -1.23 -0.25 -7.34
N HIS A 55 -2.24 -0.73 -8.04
CA HIS A 55 -2.10 -1.83 -8.98
C HIS A 55 -1.49 -1.45 -10.33
N ALA A 56 -0.96 -2.44 -11.02
CA ALA A 56 -0.26 -2.25 -12.29
C ALA A 56 -1.17 -1.99 -13.51
N GLY A 57 -2.50 -2.05 -13.34
CA GLY A 57 -3.46 -1.77 -14.41
C GLY A 57 -3.70 -2.93 -15.38
N GLU A 58 -3.34 -4.16 -14.99
CA GLU A 58 -3.58 -5.37 -15.76
C GLU A 58 -5.09 -5.65 -15.94
N ASP A 59 -5.45 -6.57 -16.83
CA ASP A 59 -6.85 -6.90 -17.13
C ASP A 59 -7.63 -7.39 -15.90
N ARG A 60 -6.98 -8.16 -15.01
CA ARG A 60 -7.59 -8.60 -13.76
C ARG A 60 -7.99 -7.40 -12.90
N HIS A 61 -7.11 -6.41 -12.76
CA HIS A 61 -7.40 -5.21 -11.99
C HIS A 61 -8.61 -4.45 -12.55
N ALA A 62 -8.61 -4.19 -13.87
CA ALA A 62 -9.71 -3.47 -14.52
C ALA A 62 -11.05 -4.22 -14.38
N ARG A 63 -11.06 -5.55 -14.54
CA ARG A 63 -12.26 -6.37 -14.35
C ARG A 63 -12.75 -6.34 -12.90
N THR A 64 -11.84 -6.42 -11.93
CA THR A 64 -12.21 -6.36 -10.50
C THR A 64 -12.76 -4.99 -10.14
N VAL A 65 -12.13 -3.86 -10.59
CA VAL A 65 -12.69 -2.51 -10.39
C VAL A 65 -14.11 -2.41 -10.97
N GLN A 66 -14.31 -2.92 -12.19
CA GLN A 66 -15.63 -2.91 -12.81
C GLN A 66 -16.66 -3.73 -12.03
N ALA A 67 -16.26 -4.87 -11.46
CA ALA A 67 -17.12 -5.69 -10.60
C ALA A 67 -17.50 -4.94 -9.31
N LEU A 68 -16.54 -4.22 -8.67
CA LEU A 68 -16.80 -3.39 -7.50
C LEU A 68 -17.86 -2.32 -7.80
N LEU A 69 -17.69 -1.59 -8.89
CA LEU A 69 -18.62 -0.53 -9.30
C LEU A 69 -20.01 -1.09 -9.58
N ARG A 70 -20.10 -2.21 -10.28
CA ARG A 70 -21.38 -2.89 -10.58
C ARG A 70 -22.11 -3.34 -9.31
N ALA A 71 -21.40 -3.90 -8.34
CA ALA A 71 -22.00 -4.30 -7.06
C ALA A 71 -22.64 -3.13 -6.32
N GLY A 72 -22.10 -1.92 -6.50
CA GLY A 72 -22.67 -0.68 -5.96
C GLY A 72 -23.66 0.03 -6.91
N GLY A 73 -23.96 -0.51 -8.08
CA GLY A 73 -24.77 0.19 -9.10
C GLY A 73 -24.14 1.52 -9.52
N LEU A 74 -22.81 1.55 -9.61
CA LEU A 74 -22.02 2.69 -10.09
C LEU A 74 -21.39 2.35 -11.44
N THR A 75 -21.02 3.39 -12.19
CA THR A 75 -20.30 3.25 -13.46
C THR A 75 -18.90 3.85 -13.34
N ARG A 76 -18.05 3.62 -14.36
CA ARG A 76 -16.65 4.08 -14.35
C ARG A 76 -16.48 5.60 -14.30
N GLU A 77 -17.52 6.33 -14.67
CA GLU A 77 -17.54 7.80 -14.70
C GLU A 77 -17.44 8.41 -13.30
N VAL A 78 -17.74 7.63 -12.26
CA VAL A 78 -17.54 8.05 -10.86
C VAL A 78 -16.05 8.14 -10.46
N LEU A 79 -15.15 7.48 -11.21
CA LEU A 79 -13.73 7.41 -10.87
C LEU A 79 -13.03 8.76 -11.16
N ALA A 80 -12.79 9.55 -10.14
CA ALA A 80 -12.13 10.85 -10.22
C ALA A 80 -10.59 10.79 -10.34
N CYS A 81 -10.01 9.58 -10.48
CA CYS A 81 -8.55 9.41 -10.49
C CYS A 81 -7.86 9.83 -11.79
N GLY A 82 -8.62 10.12 -12.85
CA GLY A 82 -8.04 10.34 -14.17
C GLY A 82 -7.57 9.04 -14.85
N THR A 83 -6.70 9.17 -15.83
CA THR A 83 -6.18 8.06 -16.63
C THR A 83 -4.67 8.15 -16.77
N HIS A 84 -4.00 7.01 -16.86
CA HIS A 84 -2.60 6.86 -17.29
C HIS A 84 -2.39 5.49 -17.93
N ALA A 85 -1.28 5.31 -18.64
CA ALA A 85 -0.90 4.01 -19.15
C ALA A 85 -0.70 3.01 -18.00
N PRO A 86 -1.10 1.73 -18.15
CA PRO A 86 -0.79 0.70 -17.15
C PRO A 86 0.69 0.67 -16.79
N TYR A 87 1.01 0.44 -15.52
CA TYR A 87 2.40 0.21 -15.09
C TYR A 87 2.91 -1.16 -15.55
N ASP A 88 2.02 -2.12 -15.78
CA ASP A 88 2.38 -3.36 -16.45
C ASP A 88 2.69 -3.09 -17.92
N ARG A 89 3.99 -3.23 -18.27
CA ARG A 89 4.50 -2.90 -19.59
C ARG A 89 3.85 -3.72 -20.70
N GLU A 90 3.61 -5.00 -20.46
CA GLU A 90 2.99 -5.90 -21.44
C GLU A 90 1.56 -5.47 -21.76
N THR A 91 0.77 -5.17 -20.71
CA THR A 91 -0.59 -4.62 -20.87
C THR A 91 -0.55 -3.28 -21.59
N ALA A 92 0.36 -2.36 -21.21
CA ALA A 92 0.46 -1.06 -21.86
C ALA A 92 0.79 -1.18 -23.36
N MET A 93 1.75 -2.05 -23.73
CA MET A 93 2.11 -2.29 -25.12
C MET A 93 0.98 -2.93 -25.92
N ARG A 94 0.23 -3.87 -25.30
CA ARG A 94 -0.93 -4.49 -25.94
C ARG A 94 -2.02 -3.46 -26.24
N LEU A 95 -2.37 -2.61 -25.28
CA LEU A 95 -3.38 -1.57 -25.48
C LEU A 95 -3.02 -0.61 -26.61
N VAL A 96 -1.75 -0.21 -26.70
CA VAL A 96 -1.27 0.65 -27.81
C VAL A 96 -1.39 -0.07 -29.15
N ARG A 97 -0.98 -1.33 -29.25
CA ARG A 97 -1.07 -2.14 -30.47
C ARG A 97 -2.51 -2.33 -30.91
N ASP A 98 -3.43 -2.55 -29.95
CA ASP A 98 -4.83 -2.85 -30.21
C ASP A 98 -5.67 -1.56 -30.38
N GLY A 99 -5.06 -0.37 -30.26
CA GLY A 99 -5.72 0.93 -30.38
C GLY A 99 -6.71 1.25 -29.24
N GLU A 100 -6.56 0.59 -28.08
CA GLU A 100 -7.41 0.82 -26.92
C GLU A 100 -6.97 2.11 -26.18
N PRO A 101 -7.88 3.08 -25.94
CA PRO A 101 -7.52 4.29 -25.19
C PRO A 101 -7.30 4.01 -23.72
N PRO A 102 -6.52 4.87 -23.01
CA PRO A 102 -6.39 4.82 -21.57
C PRO A 102 -7.76 4.88 -20.88
N SER A 103 -7.93 4.10 -19.82
CA SER A 103 -9.20 4.01 -19.06
C SER A 103 -8.93 4.24 -17.57
N ALA A 104 -9.83 4.97 -16.90
CA ALA A 104 -9.80 5.17 -15.46
C ALA A 104 -9.84 3.84 -14.68
N LEU A 105 -10.43 2.78 -15.24
CA LEU A 105 -10.41 1.43 -14.65
C LEU A 105 -8.99 0.86 -14.47
N ARG A 106 -8.04 1.29 -15.32
CA ARG A 106 -6.65 0.84 -15.30
C ARG A 106 -5.71 1.77 -14.51
N HIS A 107 -6.24 2.90 -14.05
CA HIS A 107 -5.47 3.79 -13.18
C HIS A 107 -5.08 3.06 -11.89
N ASN A 108 -3.83 3.18 -11.46
CA ASN A 108 -3.31 2.46 -10.29
C ASN A 108 -4.06 2.71 -8.96
N CYS A 109 -4.85 3.77 -8.90
CA CYS A 109 -5.69 4.12 -7.75
C CYS A 109 -7.19 3.80 -7.94
N SER A 110 -7.61 3.22 -9.08
CA SER A 110 -9.03 3.02 -9.38
C SER A 110 -9.76 2.15 -8.35
N GLY A 111 -9.09 1.14 -7.79
CA GLY A 111 -9.64 0.33 -6.70
C GLY A 111 -9.95 1.15 -5.45
N LYS A 112 -9.02 2.02 -5.03
CA LYS A 112 -9.22 2.96 -3.91
C LYS A 112 -10.40 3.91 -4.21
N HIS A 113 -10.45 4.48 -5.41
CA HIS A 113 -11.53 5.39 -5.81
C HIS A 113 -12.89 4.70 -5.83
N ALA A 114 -12.97 3.46 -6.34
CA ALA A 114 -14.17 2.65 -6.26
C ALA A 114 -14.61 2.42 -4.81
N GLY A 115 -13.67 2.06 -3.92
CA GLY A 115 -13.95 1.89 -2.49
C GLY A 115 -14.47 3.16 -1.82
N MET A 116 -13.87 4.32 -2.09
CA MET A 116 -14.32 5.62 -1.55
C MET A 116 -15.71 6.01 -2.07
N ALA A 117 -15.99 5.82 -3.36
CA ALA A 117 -17.30 6.09 -3.95
C ALA A 117 -18.39 5.16 -3.36
N LEU A 118 -18.07 3.87 -3.18
CA LEU A 118 -18.97 2.91 -2.53
C LEU A 118 -19.22 3.26 -1.06
N HIS A 119 -18.18 3.68 -0.34
CA HIS A 119 -18.34 4.15 1.04
C HIS A 119 -19.26 5.37 1.12
N ALA A 120 -19.04 6.37 0.25
CA ALA A 120 -19.92 7.55 0.18
C ALA A 120 -21.37 7.14 -0.09
N LYS A 121 -21.61 6.27 -1.08
CA LYS A 121 -22.93 5.78 -1.42
C LYS A 121 -23.63 5.06 -0.26
N ALA A 122 -22.93 4.11 0.37
CA ALA A 122 -23.49 3.36 1.50
C ALA A 122 -23.76 4.22 2.75
N ALA A 123 -23.06 5.36 2.86
CA ALA A 123 -23.27 6.31 3.95
C ALA A 123 -24.32 7.38 3.64
N GLY A 124 -24.87 7.42 2.42
CA GLY A 124 -25.79 8.47 1.97
C GLY A 124 -25.10 9.81 1.75
N TRP A 125 -23.79 9.84 1.52
CA TRP A 125 -23.03 11.05 1.25
C TRP A 125 -22.93 11.32 -0.26
N PRO A 126 -22.67 12.58 -0.70
CA PRO A 126 -22.53 12.90 -2.12
C PRO A 126 -21.40 12.09 -2.78
N VAL A 127 -21.75 11.25 -3.76
CA VAL A 127 -20.78 10.36 -4.41
C VAL A 127 -19.86 11.14 -5.37
N GLU A 128 -20.33 12.23 -5.95
CA GLU A 128 -19.64 13.02 -6.96
C GLU A 128 -18.43 13.80 -6.38
N THR A 129 -18.40 14.00 -5.06
CA THR A 129 -17.43 14.82 -4.36
C THR A 129 -16.56 14.04 -3.35
N TYR A 130 -16.63 12.70 -3.36
CA TYR A 130 -15.90 11.86 -2.38
C TYR A 130 -14.39 12.14 -2.32
N TRP A 131 -13.83 12.72 -3.36
CA TRP A 131 -12.41 13.04 -3.48
C TRP A 131 -12.02 14.39 -2.86
N GLN A 132 -12.98 15.27 -2.58
CA GLN A 132 -12.73 16.60 -2.02
C GLN A 132 -12.26 16.51 -0.58
N PRO A 133 -11.31 17.39 -0.14
CA PRO A 133 -10.71 17.31 1.20
C PRO A 133 -11.73 17.34 2.35
N ASP A 134 -12.78 18.12 2.22
CA ASP A 134 -13.81 18.29 3.25
C ASP A 134 -14.87 17.19 3.26
N HIS A 135 -14.81 16.26 2.29
CA HIS A 135 -15.80 15.18 2.22
C HIS A 135 -15.64 14.21 3.40
N PRO A 136 -16.75 13.68 3.96
CA PRO A 136 -16.69 12.77 5.13
C PRO A 136 -15.78 11.54 4.92
N VAL A 137 -15.68 11.00 3.70
CA VAL A 137 -14.77 9.90 3.37
C VAL A 137 -13.30 10.28 3.65
N GLN A 138 -12.89 11.50 3.25
CA GLN A 138 -11.50 11.96 3.44
C GLN A 138 -11.22 12.29 4.92
N ARG A 139 -12.19 12.86 5.62
CA ARG A 139 -12.09 13.11 7.08
C ARG A 139 -11.96 11.80 7.86
N ALA A 140 -12.78 10.80 7.56
CA ALA A 140 -12.69 9.49 8.21
C ALA A 140 -11.34 8.81 7.94
N ALA A 141 -10.76 8.99 6.75
CA ALA A 141 -9.43 8.50 6.43
C ALA A 141 -8.34 9.24 7.24
N LEU A 142 -8.42 10.57 7.37
CA LEU A 142 -7.51 11.38 8.18
C LEU A 142 -7.54 10.97 9.67
N GLU A 143 -8.73 10.83 10.24
CA GLU A 143 -8.92 10.37 11.63
C GLU A 143 -8.33 8.98 11.85
N THR A 144 -8.49 8.08 10.86
CA THR A 144 -7.92 6.74 10.92
C THR A 144 -6.39 6.78 10.88
N VAL A 145 -5.81 7.58 10.00
CA VAL A 145 -4.35 7.76 9.93
C VAL A 145 -3.82 8.33 11.25
N SER A 146 -4.46 9.37 11.81
CA SER A 146 -4.11 9.95 13.11
C SER A 146 -4.08 8.89 14.22
N ARG A 147 -5.16 8.12 14.36
CA ARG A 147 -5.28 7.06 15.38
C ARG A 147 -4.22 5.96 15.22
N LEU A 148 -3.83 5.63 13.99
CA LEU A 148 -2.88 4.54 13.74
C LEU A 148 -1.42 4.98 13.83
N SER A 149 -1.13 6.24 13.58
CA SER A 149 0.22 6.81 13.64
C SER A 149 0.58 7.46 14.97
N ASP A 150 -0.39 7.64 15.88
CA ASP A 150 -0.29 8.45 17.10
C ASP A 150 0.12 9.91 16.84
N VAL A 151 -0.24 10.44 15.66
CA VAL A 151 -0.05 11.86 15.32
C VAL A 151 -1.39 12.56 15.40
N PRO A 152 -1.53 13.66 16.17
CA PRO A 152 -2.76 14.44 16.23
C PRO A 152 -3.23 14.89 14.85
N VAL A 153 -4.56 14.96 14.63
CA VAL A 153 -5.13 15.35 13.33
C VAL A 153 -4.61 16.70 12.85
N GLU A 154 -4.45 17.65 13.77
CA GLU A 154 -3.97 19.01 13.51
C GLU A 154 -2.48 19.09 13.12
N GLU A 155 -1.71 18.05 13.43
CA GLU A 155 -0.29 17.93 13.07
C GLU A 155 -0.07 17.17 11.76
N ILE A 156 -1.11 16.54 11.22
CA ILE A 156 -1.04 15.83 9.93
C ILE A 156 -1.25 16.84 8.79
N ALA A 157 -0.22 17.07 7.99
CA ALA A 157 -0.37 17.89 6.80
C ALA A 157 -1.19 17.16 5.73
N CYS A 158 -2.17 17.85 5.18
CA CYS A 158 -2.98 17.34 4.08
C CYS A 158 -2.54 17.98 2.76
N GLY A 159 -2.24 17.15 1.76
CA GLY A 159 -1.93 17.58 0.39
C GLY A 159 -2.83 16.84 -0.60
N THR A 160 -2.73 17.19 -1.88
CA THR A 160 -3.42 16.48 -2.97
C THR A 160 -2.49 15.47 -3.61
N ASP A 161 -2.88 14.20 -3.61
CA ASP A 161 -2.15 13.12 -4.29
C ASP A 161 -2.33 13.21 -5.82
N GLY A 162 -1.45 12.55 -6.58
CA GLY A 162 -1.50 12.52 -8.04
C GLY A 162 -2.81 11.99 -8.65
N CYS A 163 -3.63 11.31 -7.85
CA CYS A 163 -4.97 10.84 -8.24
C CYS A 163 -6.11 11.75 -7.75
N GLY A 164 -5.80 12.94 -7.22
CA GLY A 164 -6.79 13.96 -6.84
C GLY A 164 -7.37 13.84 -5.43
N VAL A 165 -7.13 12.75 -4.67
CA VAL A 165 -7.59 12.63 -3.28
C VAL A 165 -6.54 13.11 -2.28
N VAL A 166 -6.93 13.23 -1.01
CA VAL A 166 -6.02 13.65 0.07
C VAL A 166 -4.88 12.64 0.27
N THR A 167 -3.68 13.15 0.41
CA THR A 167 -2.51 12.43 0.95
C THR A 167 -2.05 13.08 2.25
N PHE A 168 -1.51 12.28 3.16
CA PHE A 168 -1.21 12.65 4.53
C PHE A 168 0.30 12.76 4.72
N GLY A 169 0.75 13.86 5.34
CA GLY A 169 2.14 14.12 5.69
C GLY A 169 2.33 14.04 7.19
N LEU A 170 3.31 13.25 7.64
CA LEU A 170 3.61 13.02 9.05
C LEU A 170 5.02 12.44 9.23
N PRO A 171 5.56 12.33 10.45
CA PRO A 171 6.87 11.72 10.70
C PRO A 171 6.94 10.26 10.23
N LEU A 172 8.08 9.86 9.67
CA LEU A 172 8.31 8.51 9.12
C LEU A 172 8.01 7.40 10.14
N ARG A 173 8.38 7.59 11.42
CA ARG A 173 8.06 6.62 12.49
C ARG A 173 6.56 6.41 12.68
N GLY A 174 5.72 7.41 12.42
CA GLY A 174 4.26 7.28 12.48
C GLY A 174 3.73 6.31 11.42
N LEU A 175 4.33 6.29 10.23
CA LEU A 175 4.00 5.29 9.21
C LEU A 175 4.40 3.88 9.67
N ALA A 176 5.59 3.72 10.27
CA ALA A 176 6.02 2.44 10.82
C ALA A 176 5.05 1.94 11.91
N LEU A 177 4.64 2.82 12.84
CA LEU A 177 3.66 2.48 13.87
C LEU A 177 2.31 2.06 13.28
N ALA A 178 1.81 2.78 12.28
CA ALA A 178 0.56 2.43 11.62
C ALA A 178 0.63 1.04 10.96
N PHE A 179 1.78 0.67 10.38
CA PHE A 179 1.98 -0.68 9.83
C PHE A 179 2.20 -1.77 10.89
N ALA A 180 2.77 -1.43 12.05
CA ALA A 180 2.80 -2.36 13.19
C ALA A 180 1.38 -2.69 13.67
N ARG A 181 0.50 -1.67 13.73
CA ARG A 181 -0.92 -1.83 14.09
C ARG A 181 -1.74 -2.53 13.01
N LEU A 182 -1.38 -2.36 11.72
CA LEU A 182 -1.96 -3.18 10.64
C LEU A 182 -1.59 -4.65 10.80
N ALA A 183 -0.33 -4.93 11.16
CA ALA A 183 0.17 -6.28 11.34
C ALA A 183 -0.47 -6.99 12.55
N ASP A 184 -0.71 -6.26 13.64
CA ASP A 184 -1.45 -6.74 14.80
C ASP A 184 -2.26 -5.60 15.44
N PRO A 185 -3.56 -5.52 15.15
CA PRO A 185 -4.42 -4.48 15.68
C PRO A 185 -4.95 -4.77 17.09
N SER A 186 -4.46 -5.77 17.80
CA SER A 186 -4.93 -6.16 19.14
C SER A 186 -4.81 -5.05 20.20
N SER A 187 -3.91 -4.08 19.97
CA SER A 187 -3.75 -2.90 20.83
C SER A 187 -4.73 -1.76 20.55
N ILE A 188 -5.57 -1.89 19.53
CA ILE A 188 -6.55 -0.86 19.16
C ILE A 188 -7.84 -1.09 19.96
N PRO A 189 -8.30 -0.11 20.77
CA PRO A 189 -9.49 -0.29 21.61
C PRO A 189 -10.80 -0.44 20.83
N ASP A 190 -10.84 0.03 19.59
CA ASP A 190 -12.01 -0.03 18.71
C ASP A 190 -12.06 -1.36 17.97
N ASP A 191 -12.93 -2.26 18.44
CA ASP A 191 -13.11 -3.59 17.83
C ASP A 191 -13.52 -3.53 16.37
N GLY A 192 -14.25 -2.52 15.93
CA GLY A 192 -14.66 -2.35 14.53
C GLY A 192 -13.44 -2.06 13.65
N LEU A 193 -12.61 -1.11 14.07
CA LEU A 193 -11.37 -0.76 13.36
C LEU A 193 -10.37 -1.92 13.41
N ALA A 194 -10.19 -2.56 14.56
CA ALA A 194 -9.29 -3.71 14.70
C ALA A 194 -9.67 -4.85 13.74
N ARG A 195 -10.95 -5.23 13.68
CA ARG A 195 -11.45 -6.25 12.73
C ARG A 195 -11.28 -5.82 11.28
N ALA A 196 -11.51 -4.55 10.96
CA ALA A 196 -11.32 -4.02 9.61
C ALA A 196 -9.87 -4.15 9.15
N LEU A 197 -8.91 -3.77 10.01
CA LEU A 197 -7.48 -3.87 9.71
C LEU A 197 -7.02 -5.32 9.50
N LEU A 198 -7.52 -6.27 10.32
CA LEU A 198 -7.26 -7.70 10.12
C LEU A 198 -7.74 -8.17 8.74
N ARG A 199 -8.99 -7.85 8.38
CA ARG A 199 -9.56 -8.23 7.08
C ARG A 199 -8.78 -7.65 5.92
N ILE A 200 -8.40 -6.37 6.00
CA ILE A 200 -7.63 -5.68 4.94
C ILE A 200 -6.23 -6.30 4.83
N ARG A 201 -5.51 -6.47 5.94
CA ARG A 201 -4.20 -7.11 5.97
C ARG A 201 -4.21 -8.49 5.36
N ASP A 202 -5.15 -9.32 5.80
CA ASP A 202 -5.25 -10.71 5.34
C ASP A 202 -5.60 -10.79 3.85
N ALA A 203 -6.46 -9.88 3.37
CA ALA A 203 -6.78 -9.76 1.95
C ALA A 203 -5.56 -9.33 1.11
N MET A 204 -4.78 -8.35 1.59
CA MET A 204 -3.54 -7.92 0.91
C MET A 204 -2.54 -9.09 0.78
N MET A 205 -2.36 -9.87 1.85
CA MET A 205 -1.45 -11.02 1.85
C MET A 205 -1.98 -12.21 1.05
N ALA A 206 -3.31 -12.38 0.95
CA ALA A 206 -3.93 -13.45 0.16
C ALA A 206 -3.87 -13.16 -1.35
N HIS A 207 -3.97 -11.89 -1.74
CA HIS A 207 -3.98 -11.43 -3.13
C HIS A 207 -2.98 -10.29 -3.38
N PRO A 208 -1.68 -10.52 -3.15
CA PRO A 208 -0.66 -9.48 -3.31
C PRO A 208 -0.56 -8.98 -4.75
N GLU A 209 -0.88 -9.81 -5.74
CA GLU A 209 -0.94 -9.43 -7.16
C GLU A 209 -2.04 -8.39 -7.44
N LEU A 210 -3.13 -8.40 -6.68
CA LEU A 210 -4.15 -7.35 -6.76
C LEU A 210 -3.69 -6.05 -6.08
N VAL A 211 -2.81 -6.13 -5.08
CA VAL A 211 -2.27 -4.95 -4.38
C VAL A 211 -1.29 -4.17 -5.25
N ALA A 212 -0.44 -4.85 -6.03
CA ALA A 212 0.62 -4.21 -6.80
C ALA A 212 0.60 -4.60 -8.29
N GLY A 213 0.55 -5.88 -8.60
CA GLY A 213 0.59 -6.45 -9.95
C GLY A 213 1.25 -7.81 -9.95
N GLU A 214 1.10 -8.55 -11.04
CA GLU A 214 1.59 -9.93 -11.14
C GLU A 214 3.10 -10.01 -11.35
N ARG A 215 3.68 -9.08 -12.12
CA ARG A 215 5.05 -9.20 -12.63
C ARG A 215 5.99 -8.12 -12.09
N GLY A 216 7.07 -8.54 -11.42
CA GLY A 216 8.18 -7.66 -11.03
C GLY A 216 7.81 -6.56 -10.05
N MET A 217 6.72 -6.75 -9.30
CA MET A 217 6.25 -5.80 -8.32
C MET A 217 6.72 -6.19 -6.93
N PHE A 218 7.56 -5.35 -6.34
CA PHE A 218 8.20 -5.64 -5.06
C PHE A 218 7.23 -6.05 -3.95
N ASP A 219 6.12 -5.34 -3.78
CA ASP A 219 5.13 -5.68 -2.74
C ASP A 219 4.54 -7.08 -2.95
N THR A 220 4.25 -7.45 -4.21
CA THR A 220 3.76 -8.80 -4.57
C THR A 220 4.80 -9.87 -4.26
N ASP A 221 6.03 -9.65 -4.74
CA ASP A 221 7.09 -10.64 -4.60
C ASP A 221 7.47 -10.83 -3.12
N LEU A 222 7.53 -9.75 -2.33
CA LEU A 222 7.81 -9.83 -0.90
C LEU A 222 6.72 -10.58 -0.13
N MET A 223 5.43 -10.26 -0.37
CA MET A 223 4.33 -10.96 0.33
C MET A 223 4.22 -12.44 -0.10
N ARG A 224 4.51 -12.76 -1.36
CA ARG A 224 4.57 -14.16 -1.84
C ARG A 224 5.77 -14.93 -1.31
N ALA A 225 6.91 -14.28 -1.11
CA ALA A 225 8.11 -14.91 -0.55
C ALA A 225 7.96 -15.19 0.95
N ALA A 226 7.24 -14.33 1.69
CA ALA A 226 7.01 -14.44 3.12
C ALA A 226 5.51 -14.51 3.46
N PRO A 227 4.78 -15.56 3.02
CA PRO A 227 3.34 -15.65 3.15
C PRO A 227 2.92 -15.65 4.62
N ARG A 228 1.90 -14.85 4.95
CA ARG A 228 1.36 -14.69 6.31
C ARG A 228 2.39 -14.21 7.36
N ARG A 229 3.47 -13.58 6.91
CA ARG A 229 4.51 -13.02 7.77
C ARG A 229 4.65 -11.51 7.60
N LEU A 230 4.49 -11.03 6.37
CA LEU A 230 4.72 -9.64 6.00
C LEU A 230 3.53 -9.08 5.20
N ALA A 231 3.07 -7.88 5.55
CA ALA A 231 2.08 -7.11 4.78
C ALA A 231 2.75 -5.85 4.23
N ALA A 232 2.97 -5.78 2.93
CA ALA A 232 3.76 -4.72 2.30
C ALA A 232 2.90 -3.75 1.49
N LYS A 233 3.24 -2.45 1.56
CA LYS A 233 2.64 -1.43 0.70
C LYS A 233 3.62 -0.32 0.36
N GLY A 234 3.98 -0.22 -0.90
CA GLY A 234 4.76 0.90 -1.41
C GLY A 234 3.93 2.15 -1.66
N GLY A 235 4.58 3.30 -1.47
CA GLY A 235 4.12 4.62 -1.88
C GLY A 235 4.93 5.17 -3.05
N ALA A 236 4.46 6.26 -3.65
CA ALA A 236 5.25 7.04 -4.61
C ALA A 236 6.46 7.69 -3.91
N GLU A 237 7.41 8.17 -4.70
CA GLU A 237 8.58 8.91 -4.21
C GLU A 237 9.44 8.13 -3.21
N GLY A 238 9.63 6.83 -3.51
CA GLY A 238 10.53 5.99 -2.71
C GLY A 238 10.04 5.64 -1.30
N VAL A 239 8.76 5.77 -1.02
CA VAL A 239 8.17 5.33 0.25
C VAL A 239 7.89 3.83 0.21
N GLN A 240 8.25 3.12 1.27
CA GLN A 240 7.88 1.73 1.51
C GLN A 240 7.49 1.53 2.96
N ALA A 241 6.45 0.74 3.17
CA ALA A 241 6.08 0.29 4.50
C ALA A 241 5.78 -1.21 4.52
N VAL A 242 6.14 -1.87 5.62
CA VAL A 242 5.93 -3.30 5.83
C VAL A 242 5.46 -3.53 7.27
N GLY A 243 4.31 -4.16 7.41
CA GLY A 243 3.85 -4.72 8.68
C GLY A 243 4.47 -6.10 8.86
N ILE A 244 5.13 -6.31 9.97
CA ILE A 244 5.77 -7.57 10.37
C ILE A 244 4.88 -8.21 11.42
N LEU A 245 4.30 -9.37 11.11
CA LEU A 245 3.34 -10.04 11.97
C LEU A 245 3.99 -10.59 13.25
N PRO A 246 3.23 -10.85 14.32
CA PRO A 246 3.74 -11.56 15.50
C PRO A 246 4.41 -12.88 15.12
N HIS A 247 5.41 -13.28 15.90
CA HIS A 247 6.22 -14.48 15.74
C HIS A 247 7.17 -14.50 14.52
N VAL A 248 7.34 -13.36 13.84
CA VAL A 248 8.30 -13.22 12.73
C VAL A 248 9.68 -12.78 13.22
N LEU A 249 9.73 -11.79 14.12
CA LEU A 249 10.98 -11.33 14.71
C LEU A 249 11.44 -12.27 15.84
N PRO A 250 12.77 -12.43 16.05
CA PRO A 250 13.30 -13.27 17.11
C PRO A 250 13.28 -12.58 18.48
N GLY A 251 13.58 -13.37 19.53
CA GLY A 251 13.86 -12.87 20.87
C GLY A 251 12.66 -12.23 21.57
N ALA A 252 12.89 -11.16 22.30
CA ALA A 252 11.84 -10.46 23.07
C ALA A 252 10.74 -9.85 22.19
N ALA A 253 11.05 -9.52 20.94
CA ALA A 253 10.10 -8.98 19.96
C ALA A 253 9.19 -10.06 19.34
N ALA A 254 9.44 -11.35 19.58
CA ALA A 254 8.72 -12.44 18.90
C ALA A 254 7.21 -12.39 19.06
N LYS A 255 6.71 -12.01 20.23
CA LYS A 255 5.26 -11.98 20.52
C LYS A 255 4.56 -10.71 20.02
N ALA A 256 5.31 -9.70 19.61
CA ALA A 256 4.79 -8.43 19.14
C ALA A 256 4.86 -8.33 17.62
N SER A 257 3.98 -7.55 17.03
CA SER A 257 4.15 -7.06 15.67
C SER A 257 5.13 -5.90 15.63
N ALA A 258 5.72 -5.66 14.46
CA ALA A 258 6.51 -4.48 14.20
C ALA A 258 6.11 -3.84 12.87
N GLY A 259 6.49 -2.58 12.66
CA GLY A 259 6.34 -1.89 11.40
C GLY A 259 7.68 -1.35 10.92
N LEU A 260 7.99 -1.57 9.67
CA LEU A 260 9.10 -0.94 8.97
C LEU A 260 8.55 0.14 8.05
N ALA A 261 9.15 1.32 8.11
CA ALA A 261 8.91 2.37 7.11
C ALA A 261 10.25 2.92 6.64
N LEU A 262 10.33 3.22 5.35
CA LEU A 262 11.49 3.89 4.78
C LEU A 262 11.09 4.90 3.70
N LYS A 263 11.97 5.88 3.52
CA LYS A 263 11.91 6.89 2.45
C LYS A 263 13.26 6.95 1.76
N ILE A 264 13.26 6.81 0.46
CA ILE A 264 14.44 7.08 -0.37
C ILE A 264 14.43 8.58 -0.70
N GLU A 265 15.47 9.30 -0.34
CA GLU A 265 15.52 10.77 -0.36
C GLU A 265 15.26 11.34 -1.76
N ASP A 266 15.90 10.80 -2.79
CA ASP A 266 15.74 11.22 -4.19
C ASP A 266 14.43 10.77 -4.86
N GLY A 267 13.55 10.07 -4.10
CA GLY A 267 12.26 9.58 -4.60
C GLY A 267 12.33 8.27 -5.39
N ASP A 268 13.51 7.68 -5.59
CA ASP A 268 13.72 6.39 -6.28
C ASP A 268 12.95 6.28 -7.62
N GLY A 269 13.11 7.27 -8.48
CA GLY A 269 12.37 7.36 -9.74
C GLY A 269 12.52 6.13 -10.65
N ALA A 270 13.65 5.43 -10.57
CA ALA A 270 13.90 4.18 -11.29
C ALA A 270 13.44 2.92 -10.53
N ARG A 271 12.86 3.08 -9.34
CA ARG A 271 12.37 1.98 -8.47
C ARG A 271 13.45 0.91 -8.15
N ARG A 272 14.70 1.33 -7.98
CA ARG A 272 15.85 0.42 -7.75
C ARG A 272 16.24 0.31 -6.28
N ALA A 273 16.23 1.45 -5.56
CA ALA A 273 16.77 1.53 -4.21
C ALA A 273 15.80 0.99 -3.15
N ARG A 274 14.50 1.21 -3.33
CA ARG A 274 13.47 0.88 -2.33
C ARG A 274 13.45 -0.61 -1.97
N GLY A 275 13.49 -1.50 -2.96
CA GLY A 275 13.53 -2.95 -2.73
C GLY A 275 14.79 -3.37 -2.00
N ALA A 276 15.97 -2.93 -2.47
CA ALA A 276 17.26 -3.24 -1.86
C ALA A 276 17.35 -2.76 -0.40
N ALA A 277 16.92 -1.53 -0.13
CA ALA A 277 16.90 -0.98 1.22
C ALA A 277 15.93 -1.73 2.14
N THR A 278 14.71 -2.04 1.67
CA THR A 278 13.73 -2.80 2.45
C THR A 278 14.24 -4.18 2.82
N LEU A 279 14.79 -4.92 1.85
CA LEU A 279 15.32 -6.26 2.09
C LEU A 279 16.52 -6.26 3.02
N SER A 280 17.41 -5.27 2.90
CA SER A 280 18.52 -5.10 3.83
C SER A 280 18.03 -4.84 5.26
N ALA A 281 17.03 -3.97 5.44
CA ALA A 281 16.45 -3.69 6.75
C ALA A 281 15.78 -4.95 7.35
N LEU A 282 14.92 -5.63 6.57
CA LEU A 282 14.22 -6.85 7.02
C LEU A 282 15.21 -7.97 7.38
N ARG A 283 16.31 -8.10 6.64
CA ARG A 283 17.38 -9.07 6.95
C ARG A 283 18.10 -8.71 8.26
N GLN A 284 18.45 -7.44 8.47
CA GLN A 284 19.08 -6.99 9.70
C GLN A 284 18.17 -7.18 10.93
N LEU A 285 16.86 -7.02 10.74
CA LEU A 285 15.83 -7.33 11.76
C LEU A 285 15.55 -8.84 11.90
N GLN A 286 16.17 -9.69 11.08
CA GLN A 286 15.91 -11.14 11.02
C GLN A 286 14.45 -11.51 10.68
N ALA A 287 13.72 -10.61 10.02
CA ALA A 287 12.38 -10.89 9.52
C ALA A 287 12.40 -11.75 8.24
N VAL A 288 13.47 -11.67 7.46
CA VAL A 288 13.79 -12.52 6.31
C VAL A 288 15.26 -12.95 6.41
N ASP A 289 15.58 -14.12 5.89
CA ASP A 289 16.96 -14.63 5.84
C ASP A 289 17.59 -14.47 4.45
N GLU A 290 18.90 -14.70 4.37
CA GLU A 290 19.69 -14.60 3.13
C GLU A 290 19.25 -15.62 2.09
N ALA A 291 18.85 -16.82 2.50
CA ALA A 291 18.43 -17.89 1.61
C ALA A 291 17.12 -17.50 0.89
N LEU A 292 16.14 -17.00 1.64
CA LEU A 292 14.87 -16.51 1.07
C LEU A 292 15.11 -15.36 0.08
N ILE A 293 15.99 -14.41 0.43
CA ILE A 293 16.34 -13.28 -0.44
C ILE A 293 16.99 -13.81 -1.73
N ALA A 294 17.97 -14.69 -1.63
CA ALA A 294 18.68 -15.24 -2.79
C ALA A 294 17.77 -16.05 -3.72
N GLU A 295 16.86 -16.84 -3.15
CA GLU A 295 15.96 -17.71 -3.91
C GLU A 295 14.79 -16.96 -4.56
N ARG A 296 14.17 -16.03 -3.82
CA ARG A 296 12.86 -15.46 -4.19
C ARG A 296 12.88 -13.95 -4.51
N LEU A 297 13.88 -13.21 -4.03
CA LEU A 297 13.89 -11.75 -4.03
C LEU A 297 15.19 -11.12 -4.57
N ALA A 298 16.06 -11.94 -5.18
CA ALA A 298 17.38 -11.50 -5.67
C ALA A 298 17.30 -10.30 -6.62
N ALA A 299 16.29 -10.27 -7.49
CA ALA A 299 16.08 -9.17 -8.45
C ALA A 299 15.81 -7.82 -7.76
N HIS A 300 15.22 -7.83 -6.57
CA HIS A 300 14.94 -6.64 -5.78
C HIS A 300 16.08 -6.30 -4.80
N ALA A 301 16.84 -7.30 -4.34
CA ALA A 301 17.92 -7.10 -3.38
C ALA A 301 19.15 -6.40 -4.00
N SER A 302 19.45 -6.69 -5.27
CA SER A 302 20.61 -6.15 -5.96
C SER A 302 20.31 -5.92 -7.44
N PRO A 303 19.36 -4.99 -7.76
CA PRO A 303 18.99 -4.75 -9.15
C PRO A 303 20.19 -4.26 -9.99
N PRO A 304 20.35 -4.77 -11.22
CA PRO A 304 21.44 -4.37 -12.09
C PRO A 304 21.27 -2.93 -12.58
N VAL A 305 22.37 -2.23 -12.73
CA VAL A 305 22.45 -1.01 -13.52
C VAL A 305 22.90 -1.42 -14.92
N LEU A 306 22.09 -1.11 -15.93
CA LEU A 306 22.36 -1.46 -17.31
C LEU A 306 22.81 -0.23 -18.12
N ASP A 307 23.73 -0.44 -19.05
CA ASP A 307 24.07 0.55 -20.07
C ASP A 307 22.95 0.61 -21.15
N PRO A 308 22.97 1.60 -22.07
CA PRO A 308 21.98 1.69 -23.15
C PRO A 308 21.95 0.49 -24.11
N ARG A 309 22.98 -0.35 -24.11
CA ARG A 309 23.06 -1.59 -24.90
C ARG A 309 22.52 -2.81 -24.14
N GLY A 310 22.09 -2.62 -22.87
CA GLY A 310 21.61 -3.68 -22.02
C GLY A 310 22.70 -4.46 -21.27
N ASN A 311 23.99 -4.04 -21.35
CA ASN A 311 25.04 -4.67 -20.58
C ASN A 311 25.04 -4.21 -19.13
N ARG A 312 25.35 -5.12 -18.21
CA ARG A 312 25.46 -4.79 -16.79
C ARG A 312 26.70 -3.92 -16.55
N SER A 313 26.50 -2.68 -16.13
CA SER A 313 27.54 -1.71 -15.75
C SER A 313 27.75 -1.60 -14.24
N GLY A 314 26.78 -2.14 -13.44
CA GLY A 314 26.86 -2.10 -11.99
C GLY A 314 25.65 -2.77 -11.33
N LYS A 315 25.48 -2.49 -10.05
CA LYS A 315 24.32 -2.93 -9.25
C LYS A 315 24.00 -1.89 -8.19
N VAL A 316 22.76 -1.89 -7.70
CA VAL A 316 22.35 -1.11 -6.53
C VAL A 316 22.38 -2.03 -5.31
N GLU A 317 23.06 -1.61 -4.25
CA GLU A 317 23.13 -2.34 -2.98
C GLU A 317 22.89 -1.39 -1.81
N ALA A 318 22.26 -1.90 -0.75
CA ALA A 318 22.10 -1.17 0.50
C ALA A 318 23.39 -1.31 1.34
N SER A 319 23.93 -0.18 1.81
CA SER A 319 25.19 -0.12 2.58
C SER A 319 25.03 0.39 4.00
N PHE A 320 23.81 0.60 4.49
CA PHE A 320 23.52 1.07 5.83
C PHE A 320 23.50 -0.07 6.87
N ARG A 321 23.65 0.33 8.15
CA ARG A 321 23.38 -0.52 9.31
C ARG A 321 22.30 0.14 10.16
N LEU A 322 21.36 -0.67 10.62
CA LEU A 322 20.38 -0.24 11.62
C LEU A 322 21.06 -0.15 12.99
N SER A 323 20.75 0.88 13.75
CA SER A 323 21.25 1.13 15.09
C SER A 323 20.11 1.39 16.07
#